data_65e004a342adbd1a89dc45434ecadd3b
#
_entry.id   65e004a342adbd1a89dc45434ecadd3b
#
_cell.length_a   1.000
_cell.length_b   1.000
_cell.length_c   1.000
_cell.angle_alpha   90.00
_cell.angle_beta   90.00
_cell.angle_gamma   90.00
#
_symmetry.space_group_name_H-M   'P 1'
#
loop_
_entity.id
_entity.type
_entity.pdbx_description
1 polymer ?
#
loop_
_entity_poly.entity_id
_entity_poly.type
_entity_poly.pdbx_seq_one_letter_code
_entity_poly.pdbx_strand_id
1 'polypeptide(L)'
;MMTPCRSAFAALALLMLATPGRTQAIAEDAPILRLDCGGIGLEESERMRAEVGMHALTVFFSTTEGGWVTDVETQVDEPLSGLRAEASCGPIGQVDVPTPGRYRISASYAGERQEHWVDLAPQGGARLSLRWQE
;
A
#
# COMPACT_ATOMS: atom_id res chain seq x y z
N MET A 1 76.56 -24.25 -2.86
CA MET A 1 76.10 -23.75 -2.75
C MET A 1 75.17 -23.19 -2.84
N MET A 2 74.52 -22.99 -2.90
CA MET A 2 73.65 -22.40 -2.93
C MET A 2 72.58 -22.10 -2.96
N THR A 3 71.98 -21.82 -3.02
CA THR A 3 70.94 -21.40 -2.93
C THR A 3 69.99 -20.91 -3.03
N PRO A 4 69.64 -20.78 -3.16
CA PRO A 4 68.69 -20.11 -3.28
C PRO A 4 67.61 -19.91 -3.03
N CYS A 5 66.98 -19.59 -3.08
CA CYS A 5 65.98 -19.23 -2.85
C CYS A 5 65.04 -18.79 -3.06
N ARG A 6 64.56 -18.72 -3.20
CA ARG A 6 63.72 -18.21 -3.40
C ARG A 6 62.64 -17.88 -3.25
N SER A 7 62.17 -17.48 -3.12
CA SER A 7 61.25 -16.97 -3.03
C SER A 7 60.23 -16.78 -3.24
N ALA A 8 59.72 -16.71 -3.41
CA ALA A 8 58.60 -16.52 -3.58
C ALA A 8 57.62 -15.85 -3.35
N PHE A 9 57.05 -15.65 -3.44
CA PHE A 9 56.17 -14.99 -3.30
C PHE A 9 55.03 -14.90 -3.39
N ALA A 10 54.55 -14.72 -3.45
CA ALA A 10 53.54 -14.62 -3.29
C ALA A 10 52.59 -13.95 -3.49
N ALA A 11 52.27 -13.70 -3.70
CA ALA A 11 51.36 -13.01 -4.03
C ALA A 11 50.19 -12.88 -3.61
N LEU A 12 49.63 -12.82 -3.57
CA LEU A 12 48.54 -12.57 -3.27
C LEU A 12 47.55 -12.10 -3.58
N ALA A 13 47.19 -11.89 -3.81
CA ALA A 13 46.15 -11.47 -4.18
C ALA A 13 45.14 -11.07 -3.67
N LEU A 14 44.61 -10.83 -3.65
CA LEU A 14 43.63 -10.35 -3.31
C LEU A 14 42.52 -10.16 -3.58
N LEU A 15 42.00 -10.07 -3.72
CA LEU A 15 41.00 -9.75 -3.91
C LEU A 15 39.99 -9.32 -3.60
N MET A 16 39.45 -8.95 -3.61
CA MET A 16 38.56 -8.34 -3.44
C MET A 16 37.43 -8.42 -3.56
N LEU A 17 36.89 -8.35 -3.65
CA LEU A 17 35.91 -8.25 -3.76
C LEU A 17 34.94 -7.75 -3.69
N ALA A 18 34.47 -7.34 -3.83
CA ALA A 18 33.60 -6.78 -3.93
C ALA A 18 32.43 -6.89 -3.73
N THR A 19 31.81 -6.69 -3.78
CA THR A 19 30.74 -6.73 -3.56
C THR A 19 29.78 -6.11 -3.78
N PRO A 20 29.14 -6.06 -4.14
CA PRO A 20 28.18 -5.56 -4.46
C PRO A 20 27.18 -5.10 -3.99
N GLY A 21 26.83 -4.69 -4.15
CA GLY A 21 25.93 -4.20 -3.69
C GLY A 21 24.72 -4.25 -3.89
N ARG A 22 24.23 -4.21 -3.77
CA ARG A 22 23.28 -4.22 -3.86
C ARG A 22 22.32 -3.78 -4.05
N THR A 23 21.89 -3.57 -4.32
CA THR A 23 20.96 -3.39 -4.58
C THR A 23 19.94 -2.99 -4.19
N GLN A 24 19.58 -2.35 -4.13
CA GLN A 24 18.67 -1.79 -3.74
C GLN A 24 17.63 -1.44 -4.55
N ALA A 25 17.65 -1.27 -5.46
CA ALA A 25 16.71 -0.85 -6.34
C ALA A 25 15.42 -1.47 -6.21
N ILE A 26 15.40 -2.53 -5.69
CA ILE A 26 14.25 -3.18 -5.57
C ILE A 26 13.22 -2.61 -4.80
N ALA A 27 13.54 -1.72 -3.91
CA ALA A 27 12.57 -1.15 -3.03
C ALA A 27 11.42 -0.51 -3.77
N GLU A 28 11.67 0.00 -4.96
CA GLU A 28 10.62 0.65 -5.68
C GLU A 28 9.53 -0.29 -6.10
N ASP A 29 9.86 -1.53 -6.29
CA ASP A 29 8.87 -2.48 -6.74
C ASP A 29 8.32 -3.32 -5.61
N ALA A 30 8.71 -3.04 -4.38
CA ALA A 30 8.23 -3.82 -3.26
C ALA A 30 6.72 -3.61 -3.11
N PRO A 31 5.98 -4.66 -2.86
CA PRO A 31 4.54 -4.53 -2.66
C PRO A 31 4.26 -3.67 -1.44
N ILE A 32 3.32 -2.78 -1.54
CA ILE A 32 2.94 -1.94 -0.42
C ILE A 32 1.43 -1.83 -0.35
N LEU A 33 0.97 -1.40 0.80
CA LEU A 33 -0.43 -1.11 1.01
C LEU A 33 -0.64 0.36 0.65
N ARG A 34 -1.59 0.65 -0.22
CA ARG A 34 -1.83 2.00 -0.68
C ARG A 34 -3.30 2.38 -0.52
N LEU A 35 -3.53 3.64 -0.20
CA LEU A 35 -4.87 4.19 -0.10
C LEU A 35 -4.88 5.50 -0.86
N ASP A 36 -5.62 5.54 -1.96
CA ASP A 36 -5.75 6.73 -2.77
C ASP A 36 -7.18 7.23 -2.68
N CYS A 37 -7.37 8.49 -2.35
CA CYS A 37 -8.69 9.04 -2.11
C CYS A 37 -8.99 10.14 -3.09
N GLY A 38 -10.28 10.29 -3.43
CA GLY A 38 -10.71 11.30 -4.36
C GLY A 38 -12.19 11.19 -4.62
N GLY A 39 -12.58 11.45 -5.86
CA GLY A 39 -13.98 11.35 -6.24
C GLY A 39 -14.73 12.65 -6.18
N ILE A 40 -14.03 13.75 -5.96
CA ILE A 40 -14.65 15.07 -6.00
C ILE A 40 -14.64 15.49 -7.46
N GLY A 41 -15.79 15.85 -7.97
CA GLY A 41 -15.90 16.19 -9.37
C GLY A 41 -16.31 14.98 -10.21
N LEU A 42 -17.04 15.25 -11.26
CA LEU A 42 -17.63 14.19 -12.04
C LEU A 42 -16.59 13.32 -12.75
N GLU A 43 -15.61 13.95 -13.36
CA GLU A 43 -14.61 13.22 -14.11
C GLU A 43 -13.83 12.25 -13.24
N GLU A 44 -13.37 12.72 -12.11
CA GLU A 44 -12.61 11.87 -11.22
C GLU A 44 -13.47 10.76 -10.64
N SER A 45 -14.70 11.10 -10.27
CA SER A 45 -15.62 10.12 -9.74
C SER A 45 -15.89 9.01 -10.74
N GLU A 46 -16.11 9.38 -12.00
CA GLU A 46 -16.38 8.40 -13.03
C GLU A 46 -15.16 7.53 -13.31
N ARG A 47 -13.98 8.14 -13.33
CA ARG A 47 -12.77 7.39 -13.55
C ARG A 47 -12.53 6.36 -12.43
N MET A 48 -12.68 6.78 -11.18
CA MET A 48 -12.47 5.87 -10.07
C MET A 48 -13.48 4.74 -10.06
N ARG A 49 -14.72 5.03 -10.45
CA ARG A 49 -15.72 3.98 -10.52
C ARG A 49 -15.44 2.99 -11.64
N ALA A 50 -14.88 3.48 -12.72
CA ALA A 50 -14.52 2.61 -13.83
C ALA A 50 -13.34 1.71 -13.48
N GLU A 51 -12.53 2.12 -12.51
CA GLU A 51 -11.33 1.39 -12.13
C GLU A 51 -11.50 0.46 -10.94
N VAL A 52 -12.74 0.24 -10.51
CA VAL A 52 -12.97 -0.62 -9.35
C VAL A 52 -12.30 -1.99 -9.49
N GLY A 53 -12.30 -2.56 -10.66
CA GLY A 53 -11.70 -3.87 -10.88
C GLY A 53 -10.18 -3.86 -10.89
N MET A 54 -9.56 -2.71 -10.85
CA MET A 54 -8.11 -2.59 -10.86
C MET A 54 -7.52 -2.47 -9.47
N HIS A 55 -8.37 -2.37 -8.46
CA HIS A 55 -7.95 -2.18 -7.08
C HIS A 55 -8.49 -3.29 -6.20
N ALA A 56 -7.87 -3.49 -5.05
CA ALA A 56 -8.35 -4.51 -4.13
C ALA A 56 -9.70 -4.14 -3.56
N LEU A 57 -9.90 -2.86 -3.28
CA LEU A 57 -11.13 -2.39 -2.65
C LEU A 57 -11.42 -0.96 -3.07
N THR A 58 -12.69 -0.67 -3.33
CA THR A 58 -13.13 0.71 -3.49
C THR A 58 -14.16 1.00 -2.41
N VAL A 59 -13.93 2.06 -1.65
CA VAL A 59 -14.78 2.46 -0.54
C VAL A 59 -15.54 3.70 -0.95
N PHE A 60 -16.85 3.70 -0.70
CA PHE A 60 -17.70 4.86 -0.98
C PHE A 60 -18.17 5.43 0.34
N PHE A 61 -17.98 6.73 0.52
CA PHE A 61 -18.30 7.42 1.76
C PHE A 61 -19.50 8.32 1.55
N SER A 62 -20.56 8.12 2.34
CA SER A 62 -21.76 8.91 2.16
C SER A 62 -22.54 9.01 3.47
N THR A 63 -23.58 9.84 3.46
CA THR A 63 -24.52 9.84 4.57
C THR A 63 -25.64 8.88 4.24
N THR A 64 -26.42 8.53 5.26
CA THR A 64 -27.55 7.63 5.06
C THR A 64 -28.60 8.24 4.13
N GLU A 65 -28.58 9.53 3.94
CA GLU A 65 -29.51 10.19 3.05
C GLU A 65 -28.99 10.32 1.64
N GLY A 66 -27.82 9.77 1.38
CA GLY A 66 -27.29 9.72 0.03
C GLY A 66 -26.32 10.82 -0.33
N GLY A 67 -26.01 11.71 0.59
CA GLY A 67 -25.02 12.75 0.33
C GLY A 67 -23.62 12.20 0.40
N TRP A 68 -22.73 12.71 -0.42
CA TRP A 68 -21.32 12.34 -0.37
C TRP A 68 -20.62 13.13 0.73
N VAL A 69 -19.63 12.50 1.36
CA VAL A 69 -18.87 13.20 2.42
C VAL A 69 -17.42 13.29 2.03
N THR A 70 -16.74 14.28 2.60
CA THR A 70 -15.31 14.48 2.39
C THR A 70 -14.64 14.60 3.76
N ASP A 71 -13.32 14.62 3.73
CA ASP A 71 -12.52 14.76 4.94
C ASP A 71 -12.77 13.62 5.94
N VAL A 72 -12.89 12.42 5.42
CA VAL A 72 -13.04 11.24 6.25
C VAL A 72 -11.64 10.71 6.57
N GLU A 73 -11.29 10.72 7.85
CA GLU A 73 -9.98 10.21 8.25
C GLU A 73 -10.01 8.70 8.15
N THR A 74 -9.27 8.17 7.20
CA THR A 74 -9.35 6.76 6.84
C THR A 74 -8.02 6.08 7.02
N GLN A 75 -8.07 4.87 7.55
CA GLN A 75 -6.89 4.06 7.76
C GLN A 75 -7.18 2.64 7.31
N VAL A 76 -6.23 2.05 6.61
CA VAL A 76 -6.29 0.64 6.23
C VAL A 76 -5.07 0.00 6.83
N ASP A 77 -5.25 -1.11 7.54
CA ASP A 77 -4.08 -1.80 8.08
C ASP A 77 -4.27 -3.30 8.10
N GLU A 78 -3.14 -3.98 8.12
CA GLU A 78 -3.10 -5.42 8.27
C GLU A 78 -2.28 -5.66 9.55
N PRO A 79 -2.94 -5.95 10.67
CA PRO A 79 -2.26 -5.97 11.97
C PRO A 79 -1.16 -7.00 12.11
N LEU A 80 -1.27 -8.12 11.42
CA LEU A 80 -0.26 -9.16 11.59
C LEU A 80 1.09 -8.78 10.99
N SER A 81 1.07 -8.04 9.89
CA SER A 81 2.32 -7.62 9.24
C SER A 81 2.71 -6.20 9.59
N GLY A 82 1.79 -5.43 10.14
CA GLY A 82 2.04 -4.05 10.43
C GLY A 82 1.89 -3.11 9.25
N LEU A 83 1.41 -3.61 8.12
CA LEU A 83 1.20 -2.75 6.97
C LEU A 83 0.07 -1.76 7.26
N ARG A 84 0.23 -0.53 6.79
CA ARG A 84 -0.70 0.52 7.13
C ARG A 84 -0.65 1.65 6.10
N ALA A 85 -1.81 2.21 5.80
CA ALA A 85 -1.92 3.38 4.94
C ALA A 85 -3.01 4.27 5.51
N GLU A 86 -2.81 5.59 5.44
CA GLU A 86 -3.75 6.56 5.96
C GLU A 86 -3.94 7.69 4.98
N ALA A 87 -5.13 8.22 4.92
CA ALA A 87 -5.41 9.39 4.09
C ALA A 87 -6.72 10.01 4.53
N SER A 88 -6.88 11.29 4.20
CA SER A 88 -8.16 11.95 4.34
C SER A 88 -8.92 11.71 3.06
N CYS A 89 -10.02 10.97 3.14
CA CYS A 89 -10.75 10.55 1.96
C CYS A 89 -11.95 11.42 1.68
N GLY A 90 -12.25 11.57 0.41
CA GLY A 90 -13.45 12.23 -0.04
C GLY A 90 -14.52 11.20 -0.31
N PRO A 91 -15.30 11.34 -1.37
CA PRO A 91 -16.38 10.40 -1.61
C PRO A 91 -15.91 8.99 -1.95
N ILE A 92 -14.70 8.83 -2.46
CA ILE A 92 -14.22 7.53 -2.91
C ILE A 92 -12.79 7.30 -2.43
N GLY A 93 -12.52 6.11 -1.92
CA GLY A 93 -11.16 5.69 -1.58
C GLY A 93 -10.87 4.38 -2.27
N GLN A 94 -9.65 4.21 -2.76
CA GLN A 94 -9.26 2.97 -3.41
C GLN A 94 -8.03 2.39 -2.75
N VAL A 95 -8.08 1.11 -2.46
CA VAL A 95 -7.05 0.42 -1.71
C VAL A 95 -6.37 -0.61 -2.58
N ASP A 96 -5.04 -0.61 -2.55
CA ASP A 96 -4.26 -1.65 -3.20
C ASP A 96 -3.49 -2.39 -2.12
N VAL A 97 -3.56 -3.72 -2.16
CA VAL A 97 -2.89 -4.54 -1.16
C VAL A 97 -1.82 -5.39 -1.82
N PRO A 98 -0.73 -5.66 -1.10
CA PRO A 98 0.36 -6.45 -1.68
C PRO A 98 0.06 -7.94 -1.75
N THR A 99 -0.76 -8.45 -0.84
CA THR A 99 -1.06 -9.89 -0.78
C THR A 99 -2.50 -10.08 -0.35
N PRO A 100 -3.09 -11.21 -0.69
CA PRO A 100 -4.41 -11.52 -0.17
C PRO A 100 -4.38 -11.63 1.35
N GLY A 101 -5.43 -11.19 1.99
CA GLY A 101 -5.51 -11.29 3.44
C GLY A 101 -6.67 -10.51 3.98
N ARG A 102 -6.71 -10.45 5.29
CA ARG A 102 -7.78 -9.75 5.99
C ARG A 102 -7.27 -8.42 6.48
N TYR A 103 -7.94 -7.37 6.05
CA TYR A 103 -7.52 -6.00 6.32
C TYR A 103 -8.60 -5.28 7.10
N ARG A 104 -8.17 -4.32 7.91
CA ARG A 104 -9.09 -3.53 8.70
C ARG A 104 -9.19 -2.14 8.11
N ILE A 105 -10.43 -1.70 7.88
CA ILE A 105 -10.70 -0.37 7.37
C ILE A 105 -11.33 0.42 8.51
N SER A 106 -10.69 1.52 8.89
CA SER A 106 -11.21 2.39 9.93
C SER A 106 -11.45 3.76 9.34
N ALA A 107 -12.59 4.33 9.60
CA ALA A 107 -12.93 5.62 9.03
C ALA A 107 -13.69 6.46 10.06
N SER A 108 -13.30 7.71 10.20
CA SER A 108 -13.93 8.64 11.15
C SER A 108 -14.43 9.86 10.41
N TYR A 109 -15.66 10.21 10.68
CA TYR A 109 -16.28 11.39 10.11
C TYR A 109 -17.18 12.04 11.15
N ALA A 110 -17.01 13.32 11.35
CA ALA A 110 -17.83 14.08 12.30
C ALA A 110 -17.85 13.44 13.69
N GLY A 111 -16.70 12.92 14.12
CA GLY A 111 -16.59 12.34 15.45
C GLY A 111 -17.06 10.91 15.57
N GLU A 112 -17.55 10.33 14.50
CA GLU A 112 -18.06 8.97 14.52
C GLU A 112 -17.14 8.05 13.74
N ARG A 113 -16.67 7.00 14.40
CA ARG A 113 -15.72 6.06 13.79
C ARG A 113 -16.41 4.75 13.46
N GLN A 114 -16.09 4.23 12.29
CA GLN A 114 -16.53 2.91 11.88
C GLN A 114 -15.31 2.06 11.61
N GLU A 115 -15.45 0.76 11.84
CA GLU A 115 -14.35 -0.17 11.64
C GLU A 115 -14.90 -1.41 10.97
N HIS A 116 -14.26 -1.85 9.92
CA HIS A 116 -14.72 -3.01 9.14
C HIS A 116 -13.55 -3.91 8.79
N TRP A 117 -13.76 -5.21 8.90
CA TRP A 117 -12.76 -6.18 8.48
C TRP A 117 -13.19 -6.74 7.13
N VAL A 118 -12.29 -6.78 6.20
CA VAL A 118 -12.59 -7.18 4.83
C VAL A 118 -11.49 -8.10 4.32
N ASP A 119 -11.89 -9.15 3.62
CA ASP A 119 -10.92 -10.01 2.96
C ASP A 119 -10.65 -9.42 1.59
N LEU A 120 -9.40 -9.10 1.33
CA LEU A 120 -8.99 -8.43 0.11
C LEU A 120 -7.94 -9.22 -0.62
N ALA A 121 -7.91 -9.06 -1.93
CA ALA A 121 -6.87 -9.64 -2.77
C ALA A 121 -6.46 -8.57 -3.79
N PRO A 122 -5.20 -8.58 -4.26
CA PRO A 122 -4.78 -7.61 -5.26
C PRO A 122 -5.72 -7.64 -6.45
N GLN A 123 -6.20 -6.46 -6.86
CA GLN A 123 -7.10 -6.31 -7.99
C GLN A 123 -8.38 -7.14 -7.87
N GLY A 124 -8.82 -7.40 -6.65
CA GLY A 124 -10.00 -8.21 -6.44
C GLY A 124 -11.31 -7.48 -6.68
N GLY A 125 -11.27 -6.18 -6.76
CA GLY A 125 -12.47 -5.42 -7.12
C GLY A 125 -13.57 -5.37 -6.08
N ALA A 126 -13.23 -5.51 -4.81
CA ALA A 126 -14.23 -5.46 -3.75
C ALA A 126 -14.78 -4.05 -3.60
N ARG A 127 -15.97 -3.95 -3.05
CA ARG A 127 -16.63 -2.66 -2.81
C ARG A 127 -17.14 -2.62 -1.38
N LEU A 128 -17.05 -1.45 -0.76
CA LEU A 128 -17.55 -1.24 0.58
C LEU A 128 -18.16 0.15 0.66
N SER A 129 -19.36 0.23 1.18
CA SER A 129 -20.02 1.52 1.37
C SER A 129 -20.08 1.82 2.85
N LEU A 130 -19.54 2.97 3.25
CA LEU A 130 -19.59 3.43 4.61
C LEU A 130 -20.54 4.60 4.68
N ARG A 131 -21.47 4.57 5.61
CA ARG A 131 -22.48 5.59 5.74
C ARG A 131 -22.54 6.12 7.16
N TRP A 132 -22.74 7.40 7.27
CA TRP A 132 -22.95 8.07 8.55
C TRP A 132 -24.29 8.76 8.56
N GLN A 133 -24.87 8.82 9.73
CA GLN A 133 -26.12 9.54 9.87
C GLN A 133 -25.85 11.03 9.95
N GLU A 134 -26.76 11.81 9.40
CA GLU A 134 -26.61 13.27 9.46
C GLU A 134 -27.16 13.84 10.73
#